data_4d9c84e63239195586bfcd4091373662
#
_entry.id   4d9c84e63239195586bfcd4091373662
#
_cell.length_a   1.000
_cell.length_b   1.000
_cell.length_c   1.000
_cell.angle_alpha   90.00
_cell.angle_beta   90.00
_cell.angle_gamma   90.00
#
_symmetry.space_group_name_H-M   'P 1'
#
loop_
_entity.id
_entity.type
_entity.pdbx_description
1 polymer ?
#
loop_
_entity_poly.entity_id
_entity_poly.type
_entity_poly.pdbx_seq_one_letter_code
_entity_poly.pdbx_strand_id
1 'polypeptide(L)'
;MDKTPKIEVCSYCSGFDVNELKNKVKVKIGCIGKCSKHNPDLNGKVYGFLNGVFTVCDTKEEFFEKIDKLESFQLNSNENPLVDAFLEHLEKWRDEHEKLRELCLACQLTEELKWGQPCYTLNNKNVVIIGGFKNYIALTFFKGALLKDKDKLLVQQTESVQAGRQLRFTSMEEISERETIIKAYIEESIDIEKAGLKVPVEKKAEMPIPDELQIKFHEDSAFKNAFYALTPGRQRGYIFYFNGAKKSETRISRIEKYMDKILHGLGIDD
;
A
#
# COMPACT_ATOMS: atom_id res chain seq x y z
N MET A 1 -8.93 6.47 -7.50
CA MET A 1 -10.07 7.40 -7.66
C MET A 1 -9.73 8.66 -6.92
N ASP A 2 -9.94 9.83 -7.54
CA ASP A 2 -9.66 11.14 -6.95
C ASP A 2 -10.59 11.35 -5.73
N LYS A 3 -10.05 11.29 -4.52
CA LYS A 3 -10.78 11.41 -3.24
C LYS A 3 -10.97 12.86 -2.78
N THR A 4 -10.67 13.86 -3.65
CA THR A 4 -10.91 15.26 -3.29
C THR A 4 -12.41 15.51 -3.09
N PRO A 5 -12.85 16.25 -2.05
CA PRO A 5 -14.26 16.60 -1.85
C PRO A 5 -14.79 17.25 -3.11
N LYS A 6 -15.93 16.76 -3.54
CA LYS A 6 -16.60 17.29 -4.69
C LYS A 6 -17.79 18.11 -4.20
N ILE A 7 -17.71 19.43 -4.38
CA ILE A 7 -18.82 20.34 -4.11
C ILE A 7 -19.43 20.76 -5.44
N GLU A 8 -20.73 20.60 -5.58
CA GLU A 8 -21.45 21.08 -6.74
C GLU A 8 -22.49 22.14 -6.29
N VAL A 9 -22.36 23.35 -6.79
CA VAL A 9 -23.22 24.48 -6.41
C VAL A 9 -23.65 25.27 -7.65
N CYS A 10 -24.77 25.96 -7.53
CA CYS A 10 -25.28 26.84 -8.57
C CYS A 10 -25.06 28.31 -8.20
N SER A 11 -24.41 29.07 -9.07
CA SER A 11 -24.16 30.50 -8.86
C SER A 11 -25.42 31.37 -8.72
N TYR A 12 -26.57 30.86 -9.17
CA TYR A 12 -27.83 31.62 -9.14
C TYR A 12 -28.76 31.23 -8.01
N CYS A 13 -28.69 30.01 -7.51
CA CYS A 13 -29.73 29.51 -6.61
C CYS A 13 -29.21 28.78 -5.37
N SER A 14 -27.91 28.61 -5.19
CA SER A 14 -27.36 27.97 -3.96
C SER A 14 -27.40 28.86 -2.72
N GLY A 15 -27.81 30.14 -2.85
CA GLY A 15 -28.08 31.04 -1.72
C GLY A 15 -26.86 31.77 -1.14
N PHE A 16 -25.70 31.73 -1.81
CA PHE A 16 -24.47 32.43 -1.38
C PHE A 16 -23.55 32.74 -2.56
N ASP A 17 -22.54 33.61 -2.35
CA ASP A 17 -21.54 33.86 -3.38
C ASP A 17 -20.56 32.68 -3.52
N VAL A 18 -20.67 31.95 -4.62
CA VAL A 18 -19.83 30.78 -4.91
C VAL A 18 -18.33 31.11 -5.03
N ASN A 19 -17.97 32.40 -5.18
CA ASN A 19 -16.57 32.83 -5.21
C ASN A 19 -15.90 32.63 -3.86
N GLU A 20 -16.64 32.60 -2.76
CA GLU A 20 -16.13 32.31 -1.42
C GLU A 20 -15.56 30.88 -1.31
N LEU A 21 -15.94 29.97 -2.20
CA LEU A 21 -15.43 28.59 -2.25
C LEU A 21 -14.18 28.39 -3.10
N LYS A 22 -13.72 29.41 -3.88
CA LYS A 22 -12.62 29.26 -4.85
C LYS A 22 -11.30 28.77 -4.28
N ASN A 23 -11.07 28.96 -2.98
CA ASN A 23 -9.82 28.63 -2.31
C ASN A 23 -9.91 27.38 -1.41
N LYS A 24 -11.08 26.73 -1.33
CA LYS A 24 -11.29 25.66 -0.34
C LYS A 24 -11.12 24.26 -0.90
N VAL A 25 -11.80 23.91 -1.99
CA VAL A 25 -11.84 22.54 -2.52
C VAL A 25 -12.21 22.53 -4.00
N LYS A 26 -12.16 21.37 -4.65
CA LYS A 26 -12.63 21.17 -6.01
C LYS A 26 -14.13 21.47 -6.12
N VAL A 27 -14.47 22.69 -6.55
CA VAL A 27 -15.85 23.15 -6.72
C VAL A 27 -16.25 23.09 -8.17
N LYS A 28 -17.37 22.43 -8.45
CA LYS A 28 -18.04 22.49 -9.73
C LYS A 28 -19.19 23.50 -9.64
N ILE A 29 -19.07 24.60 -10.34
CA ILE A 29 -20.09 25.64 -10.42
C ILE A 29 -20.92 25.44 -11.67
N GLY A 30 -22.23 25.29 -11.52
CA GLY A 30 -23.15 25.11 -12.63
C GLY A 30 -24.56 24.75 -12.16
N CYS A 31 -25.48 24.54 -13.11
CA CYS A 31 -26.82 24.10 -12.72
C CYS A 31 -26.78 22.70 -12.11
N ILE A 32 -27.26 22.57 -10.86
CA ILE A 32 -27.29 21.32 -10.10
C ILE A 32 -28.63 20.57 -10.21
N GLY A 33 -29.54 21.03 -11.09
CA GLY A 33 -30.85 20.40 -11.28
C GLY A 33 -31.82 20.56 -10.10
N LYS A 34 -31.45 21.30 -9.06
CA LYS A 34 -32.27 21.65 -7.91
C LYS A 34 -32.38 23.17 -7.84
N CYS A 35 -33.59 23.68 -7.98
CA CYS A 35 -33.83 25.13 -8.07
C CYS A 35 -35.01 25.52 -7.21
N SER A 36 -34.90 26.60 -6.43
CA SER A 36 -36.00 27.16 -5.63
C SER A 36 -37.19 27.60 -6.48
N LYS A 37 -37.00 27.93 -7.76
CA LYS A 37 -38.09 28.22 -8.68
C LYS A 37 -39.05 27.03 -8.90
N HIS A 38 -38.53 25.81 -8.80
CA HIS A 38 -39.28 24.56 -9.00
C HIS A 38 -39.50 23.79 -7.69
N ASN A 39 -38.86 24.24 -6.60
CA ASN A 39 -39.01 23.67 -5.26
C ASN A 39 -39.07 24.82 -4.24
N PRO A 40 -40.30 25.29 -3.89
CA PRO A 40 -40.49 26.42 -2.97
C PRO A 40 -39.82 26.24 -1.58
N ASP A 41 -39.64 24.99 -1.12
CA ASP A 41 -39.03 24.66 0.18
C ASP A 41 -37.55 25.05 0.23
N LEU A 42 -36.94 25.34 -0.90
CA LEU A 42 -35.54 25.81 -1.00
C LEU A 42 -35.45 27.35 -0.94
N ASN A 43 -36.56 28.07 -0.88
CA ASN A 43 -36.53 29.53 -0.78
C ASN A 43 -35.84 29.97 0.51
N GLY A 44 -34.87 30.85 0.39
CA GLY A 44 -34.10 31.37 1.56
C GLY A 44 -33.14 30.34 2.17
N LYS A 45 -32.98 29.17 1.59
CA LYS A 45 -32.03 28.15 2.02
C LYS A 45 -30.73 28.21 1.22
N VAL A 46 -29.68 27.69 1.86
CA VAL A 46 -28.36 27.47 1.23
C VAL A 46 -28.22 25.98 0.91
N TYR A 47 -27.87 25.65 -0.32
CA TYR A 47 -27.85 24.26 -0.74
C TYR A 47 -26.89 23.95 -1.89
N GLY A 48 -26.48 22.69 -1.96
CA GLY A 48 -25.62 22.13 -2.99
C GLY A 48 -25.46 20.63 -2.82
N PHE A 49 -24.63 20.02 -3.65
CA PHE A 49 -24.19 18.64 -3.44
C PHE A 49 -22.82 18.63 -2.73
N LEU A 50 -22.74 17.90 -1.65
CA LEU A 50 -21.51 17.63 -0.92
C LEU A 50 -21.19 16.12 -1.07
N ASN A 51 -20.13 15.77 -1.79
CA ASN A 51 -19.77 14.37 -2.13
C ASN A 51 -20.95 13.58 -2.75
N GLY A 52 -21.75 14.23 -3.59
CA GLY A 52 -22.91 13.62 -4.25
C GLY A 52 -24.21 13.58 -3.41
N VAL A 53 -24.15 14.02 -2.15
CA VAL A 53 -25.33 14.12 -1.26
C VAL A 53 -25.93 15.52 -1.35
N PHE A 54 -27.21 15.61 -1.74
CA PHE A 54 -27.93 16.90 -1.76
C PHE A 54 -28.12 17.40 -0.33
N THR A 55 -27.48 18.51 0.00
CA THR A 55 -27.44 19.11 1.33
C THR A 55 -28.13 20.46 1.30
N VAL A 56 -29.04 20.68 2.24
CA VAL A 56 -29.79 21.93 2.44
C VAL A 56 -29.53 22.42 3.86
N CYS A 57 -29.24 23.70 4.00
CA CYS A 57 -28.98 24.37 5.28
C CYS A 57 -29.83 25.63 5.39
N ASP A 58 -30.09 26.06 6.60
CA ASP A 58 -30.82 27.31 6.87
C ASP A 58 -29.92 28.53 6.69
N THR A 59 -28.63 28.38 6.96
CA THR A 59 -27.66 29.48 6.89
C THR A 59 -26.44 29.08 6.06
N LYS A 60 -25.73 30.10 5.58
CA LYS A 60 -24.45 29.94 4.88
C LYS A 60 -23.38 29.33 5.81
N GLU A 61 -23.36 29.81 7.03
CA GLU A 61 -22.40 29.35 8.05
C GLU A 61 -22.55 27.85 8.30
N GLU A 62 -23.77 27.33 8.44
CA GLU A 62 -24.04 25.90 8.59
C GLU A 62 -23.54 25.09 7.37
N PHE A 63 -23.76 25.62 6.16
CA PHE A 63 -23.31 24.95 4.94
C PHE A 63 -21.78 24.90 4.85
N PHE A 64 -21.11 26.01 5.22
CA PHE A 64 -19.65 26.09 5.24
C PHE A 64 -19.03 25.23 6.35
N GLU A 65 -19.65 25.16 7.54
CA GLU A 65 -19.22 24.21 8.58
C GLU A 65 -19.27 22.76 8.12
N LYS A 66 -20.29 22.38 7.32
CA LYS A 66 -20.37 21.05 6.73
C LYS A 66 -19.26 20.82 5.71
N ILE A 67 -18.90 21.84 4.93
CA ILE A 67 -17.75 21.80 4.03
C ILE A 67 -16.45 21.66 4.82
N ASP A 68 -16.25 22.48 5.87
CA ASP A 68 -15.05 22.44 6.70
C ASP A 68 -14.91 21.09 7.43
N LYS A 69 -16.02 20.50 7.89
CA LYS A 69 -16.04 19.13 8.41
C LYS A 69 -15.69 18.08 7.37
N LEU A 70 -16.14 18.23 6.11
CA LEU A 70 -15.75 17.35 5.03
C LEU A 70 -14.28 17.49 4.69
N GLU A 71 -13.73 18.72 4.70
CA GLU A 71 -12.30 18.98 4.51
C GLU A 71 -11.48 18.44 5.67
N SER A 72 -11.91 18.67 6.92
CA SER A 72 -11.22 18.14 8.12
C SER A 72 -11.36 16.61 8.21
N PHE A 73 -12.50 16.05 7.85
CA PHE A 73 -12.70 14.60 7.76
C PHE A 73 -11.85 13.98 6.64
N GLN A 74 -11.59 14.70 5.55
CA GLN A 74 -10.68 14.22 4.50
C GLN A 74 -9.20 14.54 4.79
N LEU A 75 -8.90 15.57 5.55
CA LEU A 75 -7.57 15.77 6.15
C LEU A 75 -7.27 14.69 7.20
N ASN A 76 -8.31 14.19 7.87
CA ASN A 76 -8.23 13.07 8.82
C ASN A 76 -8.46 11.68 8.16
N SER A 77 -9.04 11.61 6.96
CA SER A 77 -9.37 10.34 6.30
C SER A 77 -8.33 9.90 5.27
N ASN A 78 -7.06 9.97 5.65
CA ASN A 78 -6.08 9.05 5.10
C ASN A 78 -6.33 7.60 5.57
N GLU A 79 -7.33 7.41 6.42
CA GLU A 79 -7.82 6.14 6.95
C GLU A 79 -8.61 5.36 5.89
N ASN A 80 -8.48 4.04 5.93
CA ASN A 80 -9.13 3.15 4.99
C ASN A 80 -10.05 2.16 5.74
N PRO A 81 -11.36 2.13 5.45
CA PRO A 81 -12.29 1.21 6.11
C PRO A 81 -11.91 -0.28 5.99
N LEU A 82 -11.15 -0.67 4.97
CA LEU A 82 -10.63 -2.04 4.86
C LEU A 82 -9.56 -2.33 5.91
N VAL A 83 -8.83 -1.29 6.36
CA VAL A 83 -7.86 -1.43 7.45
C VAL A 83 -8.59 -1.47 8.79
N ASP A 84 -9.69 -0.72 8.95
CA ASP A 84 -10.53 -0.82 10.15
C ASP A 84 -11.06 -2.25 10.32
N ALA A 85 -11.63 -2.83 9.25
CA ALA A 85 -12.08 -4.22 9.25
C ALA A 85 -10.94 -5.22 9.51
N PHE A 86 -9.74 -4.96 8.99
CA PHE A 86 -8.56 -5.78 9.27
C PHE A 86 -8.20 -5.73 10.77
N LEU A 87 -8.18 -4.55 11.37
CA LEU A 87 -7.85 -4.36 12.79
C LEU A 87 -8.88 -5.01 13.73
N GLU A 88 -10.16 -4.97 13.37
CA GLU A 88 -11.23 -5.62 14.14
C GLU A 88 -11.04 -7.13 14.27
N HIS A 89 -10.42 -7.78 13.27
CA HIS A 89 -10.21 -9.22 13.24
C HIS A 89 -8.83 -9.67 13.75
N LEU A 90 -7.99 -8.73 14.24
CA LEU A 90 -6.69 -9.07 14.79
C LEU A 90 -6.81 -9.68 16.18
N GLU A 91 -6.29 -10.88 16.35
CA GLU A 91 -6.18 -11.55 17.66
C GLU A 91 -4.95 -11.10 18.45
N LYS A 92 -3.91 -10.61 17.75
CA LYS A 92 -2.63 -10.18 18.32
C LYS A 92 -2.13 -8.89 17.69
N TRP A 93 -1.43 -8.09 18.44
CA TRP A 93 -0.79 -6.85 17.99
C TRP A 93 -1.77 -5.75 17.56
N ARG A 94 -3.02 -5.77 18.05
CA ARG A 94 -4.04 -4.80 17.67
C ARG A 94 -3.66 -3.38 18.10
N ASP A 95 -3.35 -3.20 19.37
CA ASP A 95 -3.04 -1.88 19.97
C ASP A 95 -1.76 -1.31 19.34
N GLU A 96 -0.76 -2.16 19.12
CA GLU A 96 0.48 -1.77 18.46
C GLU A 96 0.25 -1.39 16.98
N HIS A 97 -0.65 -2.10 16.27
CA HIS A 97 -1.05 -1.69 14.91
C HIS A 97 -1.73 -0.34 14.92
N GLU A 98 -2.68 -0.10 15.84
CA GLU A 98 -3.40 1.17 15.97
C GLU A 98 -2.43 2.31 16.27
N LYS A 99 -1.45 2.10 17.15
CA LYS A 99 -0.44 3.12 17.47
C LYS A 99 0.49 3.41 16.28
N LEU A 100 0.98 2.39 15.59
CA LEU A 100 1.81 2.57 14.39
C LEU A 100 1.01 3.20 13.24
N ARG A 101 -0.28 2.87 13.09
CA ARG A 101 -1.22 3.52 12.19
C ARG A 101 -1.30 5.02 12.44
N GLU A 102 -1.53 5.41 13.70
CA GLU A 102 -1.57 6.81 14.11
C GLU A 102 -0.31 7.58 13.68
N LEU A 103 0.88 6.99 13.90
CA LEU A 103 2.15 7.61 13.53
C LEU A 103 2.32 7.77 12.01
N CYS A 104 1.91 6.76 11.23
CA CYS A 104 1.96 6.83 9.77
C CYS A 104 1.01 7.88 9.20
N LEU A 105 -0.21 7.97 9.73
CA LEU A 105 -1.22 8.94 9.33
C LEU A 105 -0.82 10.37 9.72
N ALA A 106 -0.22 10.55 10.91
CA ALA A 106 0.32 11.84 11.35
C ALA A 106 1.42 12.38 10.41
N CYS A 107 2.16 11.50 9.72
CA CYS A 107 3.12 11.85 8.68
C CYS A 107 2.47 12.07 7.30
N GLN A 108 1.14 12.19 7.22
CA GLN A 108 0.35 12.48 6.01
C GLN A 108 0.46 11.41 4.90
N LEU A 109 0.78 10.18 5.25
CA LEU A 109 0.72 9.06 4.32
C LEU A 109 -0.73 8.63 4.08
N THR A 110 -1.03 8.14 2.89
CA THR A 110 -2.33 7.56 2.55
C THR A 110 -2.34 6.09 2.91
N GLU A 111 -3.37 5.65 3.63
CA GLU A 111 -3.53 4.27 4.06
C GLU A 111 -4.21 3.42 2.98
N GLU A 112 -3.69 2.24 2.74
CA GLU A 112 -4.23 1.24 1.84
C GLU A 112 -4.10 -0.15 2.49
N LEU A 113 -5.00 -1.09 2.14
CA LEU A 113 -4.81 -2.50 2.47
C LEU A 113 -4.16 -3.19 1.28
N LYS A 114 -2.91 -3.66 1.44
CA LYS A 114 -2.16 -4.37 0.40
C LYS A 114 -1.62 -5.68 0.94
N TRP A 115 -1.77 -6.76 0.17
CA TRP A 115 -1.33 -8.11 0.59
C TRP A 115 -1.86 -8.53 1.97
N GLY A 116 -3.08 -8.07 2.32
CA GLY A 116 -3.70 -8.34 3.60
C GLY A 116 -3.04 -7.62 4.79
N GLN A 117 -2.32 -6.51 4.57
CA GLN A 117 -1.63 -5.74 5.61
C GLN A 117 -1.85 -4.23 5.39
N PRO A 118 -1.88 -3.41 6.47
CA PRO A 118 -1.90 -1.96 6.38
C PRO A 118 -0.63 -1.43 5.72
N CYS A 119 -0.77 -0.78 4.58
CA CYS A 119 0.31 -0.21 3.78
C CYS A 119 0.09 1.29 3.61
N TYR A 120 1.12 2.07 3.86
CA TYR A 120 1.08 3.53 3.81
C TYR A 120 1.88 4.02 2.62
N THR A 121 1.23 4.87 1.82
CA THR A 121 1.72 5.28 0.50
C THR A 121 1.84 6.79 0.39
N LEU A 122 2.73 7.24 -0.51
CA LEU A 122 2.86 8.62 -0.95
C LEU A 122 2.68 8.66 -2.47
N ASN A 123 1.67 9.38 -2.97
CA ASN A 123 1.37 9.46 -4.41
C ASN A 123 1.31 8.07 -5.09
N ASN A 124 0.59 7.13 -4.48
CA ASN A 124 0.45 5.72 -4.91
C ASN A 124 1.74 4.88 -4.86
N LYS A 125 2.82 5.36 -4.25
CA LYS A 125 4.04 4.60 -4.04
C LYS A 125 4.15 4.14 -2.60
N ASN A 126 4.48 2.88 -2.40
CA ASN A 126 4.57 2.28 -1.07
C ASN A 126 5.78 2.85 -0.32
N VAL A 127 5.55 3.38 0.88
CA VAL A 127 6.58 3.92 1.77
C VAL A 127 6.85 2.94 2.90
N VAL A 128 5.82 2.57 3.67
CA VAL A 128 5.92 1.64 4.79
C VAL A 128 4.73 0.67 4.82
N ILE A 129 4.92 -0.46 5.45
CA ILE A 129 3.86 -1.46 5.70
C ILE A 129 4.00 -1.99 7.13
N ILE A 130 2.88 -2.14 7.83
CA ILE A 130 2.84 -2.73 9.18
C ILE A 130 2.54 -4.23 9.04
N GLY A 131 3.30 -5.07 9.74
CA GLY A 131 3.08 -6.50 9.74
C GLY A 131 3.30 -7.13 11.11
N GLY A 132 2.32 -7.90 11.59
CA GLY A 132 2.42 -8.69 12.81
C GLY A 132 3.07 -10.05 12.54
N PHE A 133 4.02 -10.45 13.40
CA PHE A 133 4.70 -11.72 13.39
C PHE A 133 4.46 -12.47 14.73
N LYS A 134 4.88 -13.71 14.82
CA LYS A 134 4.66 -14.51 16.04
C LYS A 134 5.20 -13.82 17.31
N ASN A 135 6.38 -13.21 17.24
CA ASN A 135 7.10 -12.70 18.41
C ASN A 135 7.34 -11.18 18.38
N TYR A 136 6.95 -10.48 17.33
CA TYR A 136 7.13 -9.04 17.18
C TYR A 136 6.17 -8.47 16.16
N ILE A 137 5.93 -7.17 16.22
CA ILE A 137 5.33 -6.38 15.15
C ILE A 137 6.41 -5.55 14.48
N ALA A 138 6.28 -5.31 13.18
CA ALA A 138 7.27 -4.55 12.44
C ALA A 138 6.66 -3.46 11.57
N LEU A 139 7.30 -2.30 11.55
CA LEU A 139 7.15 -1.28 10.53
C LEU A 139 8.24 -1.50 9.48
N THR A 140 7.86 -1.93 8.29
CA THR A 140 8.79 -2.26 7.20
C THR A 140 8.84 -1.12 6.19
N PHE A 141 10.01 -0.55 5.97
CA PHE A 141 10.29 0.50 4.99
C PHE A 141 10.69 -0.13 3.66
N PHE A 142 9.96 0.16 2.57
CA PHE A 142 10.22 -0.42 1.26
C PHE A 142 11.58 -0.06 0.68
N LYS A 143 12.08 1.14 0.98
CA LYS A 143 13.42 1.60 0.60
C LYS A 143 14.34 1.76 1.81
N GLY A 144 14.14 0.95 2.84
CA GLY A 144 14.82 1.06 4.13
C GLY A 144 16.36 0.99 4.05
N ALA A 145 16.90 0.37 2.99
CA ALA A 145 18.36 0.35 2.75
C ALA A 145 18.96 1.74 2.43
N LEU A 146 18.13 2.74 2.13
CA LEU A 146 18.55 4.12 1.88
C LEU A 146 18.46 5.01 3.12
N LEU A 147 17.84 4.55 4.20
CA LEU A 147 17.74 5.27 5.46
C LEU A 147 19.10 5.33 6.15
N LYS A 148 19.40 6.45 6.79
CA LYS A 148 20.68 6.69 7.48
C LYS A 148 20.88 5.84 8.72
N ASP A 149 19.77 5.35 9.30
CA ASP A 149 19.75 4.48 10.48
C ASP A 149 20.69 4.93 11.59
N LYS A 150 20.60 6.19 12.00
CA LYS A 150 21.47 6.81 13.00
C LYS A 150 21.44 6.08 14.35
N ASP A 151 20.27 5.53 14.68
CA ASP A 151 20.03 4.83 15.95
C ASP A 151 20.33 3.33 15.86
N LYS A 152 20.71 2.82 14.67
CA LYS A 152 21.03 1.40 14.41
C LYS A 152 19.89 0.44 14.80
N LEU A 153 18.67 0.82 14.50
CA LEU A 153 17.45 0.07 14.85
C LEU A 153 16.91 -0.77 13.67
N LEU A 154 17.39 -0.52 12.46
CA LEU A 154 16.87 -1.19 11.27
C LEU A 154 17.41 -2.61 11.12
N VAL A 155 16.49 -3.54 10.94
CA VAL A 155 16.80 -4.96 10.75
C VAL A 155 16.53 -5.38 9.32
N GLN A 156 17.50 -6.02 8.66
CA GLN A 156 17.29 -6.70 7.39
C GLN A 156 16.62 -8.05 7.66
N GLN A 157 15.49 -8.33 6.99
CA GLN A 157 14.70 -9.56 7.26
C GLN A 157 15.46 -10.84 6.94
N THR A 158 16.09 -10.87 5.77
CA THR A 158 16.93 -11.97 5.29
C THR A 158 18.03 -11.39 4.41
N GLU A 159 19.11 -12.14 4.20
CA GLU A 159 20.21 -11.76 3.28
C GLU A 159 19.71 -11.47 1.85
N SER A 160 18.58 -12.04 1.47
CA SER A 160 18.01 -11.86 0.14
C SER A 160 17.21 -10.57 -0.02
N VAL A 161 16.78 -9.93 1.07
CA VAL A 161 16.03 -8.66 1.04
C VAL A 161 17.00 -7.50 0.93
N GLN A 162 17.20 -6.99 -0.29
CA GLN A 162 18.18 -5.91 -0.53
C GLN A 162 17.65 -4.53 -0.14
N ALA A 163 16.38 -4.24 -0.41
CA ALA A 163 15.79 -2.90 -0.24
C ALA A 163 15.10 -2.68 1.10
N GLY A 164 14.31 -3.65 1.56
CA GLY A 164 13.50 -3.52 2.78
C GLY A 164 14.32 -3.51 4.06
N ARG A 165 13.87 -2.73 5.06
CA ARG A 165 14.37 -2.77 6.44
C ARG A 165 13.20 -2.64 7.38
N GLN A 166 13.32 -3.22 8.58
CA GLN A 166 12.29 -3.25 9.61
C GLN A 166 12.71 -2.54 10.88
N LEU A 167 11.83 -1.69 11.43
CA LEU A 167 11.80 -1.43 12.86
C LEU A 167 10.92 -2.50 13.49
N ARG A 168 11.43 -3.19 14.52
CA ARG A 168 10.71 -4.27 15.23
C ARG A 168 10.40 -3.85 16.64
N PHE A 169 9.21 -4.25 17.12
CA PHE A 169 8.73 -3.94 18.47
C PHE A 169 8.11 -5.20 19.07
N THR A 170 8.31 -5.37 20.36
CA THR A 170 7.77 -6.51 21.12
C THR A 170 6.66 -6.10 22.10
N SER A 171 6.45 -4.80 22.29
CA SER A 171 5.40 -4.25 23.14
C SER A 171 4.99 -2.84 22.72
N MET A 172 3.84 -2.39 23.23
CA MET A 172 3.30 -1.04 23.06
C MET A 172 4.20 0.03 23.68
N GLU A 173 4.85 -0.29 24.81
CA GLU A 173 5.77 0.61 25.51
C GLU A 173 6.95 0.98 24.60
N GLU A 174 7.55 0.00 23.94
CA GLU A 174 8.67 0.25 23.00
C GLU A 174 8.27 1.20 21.85
N ILE A 175 7.04 1.11 21.36
CA ILE A 175 6.53 2.00 20.31
C ILE A 175 6.36 3.41 20.87
N SER A 176 5.76 3.53 22.08
CA SER A 176 5.47 4.81 22.71
C SER A 176 6.76 5.56 23.09
N GLU A 177 7.75 4.87 23.64
CA GLU A 177 9.04 5.45 23.99
C GLU A 177 9.83 5.95 22.77
N ARG A 178 9.63 5.31 21.61
CA ARG A 178 10.35 5.59 20.36
C ARG A 178 9.53 6.39 19.34
N GLU A 179 8.40 6.95 19.72
CA GLU A 179 7.48 7.65 18.81
C GLU A 179 8.20 8.70 17.95
N THR A 180 9.02 9.55 18.56
CA THR A 180 9.78 10.59 17.86
C THR A 180 10.78 9.99 16.84
N ILE A 181 11.42 8.89 17.21
CA ILE A 181 12.37 8.17 16.35
C ILE A 181 11.63 7.54 15.18
N ILE A 182 10.50 6.85 15.44
CA ILE A 182 9.66 6.23 14.40
C ILE A 182 9.20 7.27 13.38
N LYS A 183 8.69 8.43 13.84
CA LYS A 183 8.30 9.54 12.96
C LYS A 183 9.47 10.02 12.10
N ALA A 184 10.65 10.20 12.68
CA ALA A 184 11.84 10.63 11.93
C ALA A 184 12.21 9.63 10.81
N TYR A 185 12.11 8.32 11.06
CA TYR A 185 12.34 7.28 10.02
C TYR A 185 11.26 7.32 8.93
N ILE A 186 9.98 7.56 9.29
CA ILE A 186 8.90 7.69 8.32
C ILE A 186 9.11 8.93 7.45
N GLU A 187 9.44 10.09 8.04
CA GLU A 187 9.71 11.33 7.34
C GLU A 187 10.92 11.21 6.39
N GLU A 188 12.02 10.61 6.84
CA GLU A 188 13.18 10.35 5.98
C GLU A 188 12.80 9.42 4.80
N SER A 189 11.95 8.40 5.05
CA SER A 189 11.47 7.52 3.98
C SER A 189 10.57 8.25 2.97
N ILE A 190 9.76 9.21 3.44
CA ILE A 190 8.96 10.10 2.59
C ILE A 190 9.88 10.98 1.72
N ASP A 191 10.94 11.53 2.28
CA ASP A 191 11.90 12.36 1.55
C ASP A 191 12.66 11.56 0.48
N ILE A 192 13.05 10.33 0.79
CA ILE A 192 13.63 9.37 -0.16
C ILE A 192 12.66 9.11 -1.33
N GLU A 193 11.35 8.95 -1.04
CA GLU A 193 10.34 8.72 -2.08
C GLU A 193 10.11 9.97 -2.93
N LYS A 194 10.02 11.16 -2.30
CA LYS A 194 9.90 12.46 -3.01
C LYS A 194 11.09 12.73 -3.94
N ALA A 195 12.30 12.39 -3.47
CA ALA A 195 13.53 12.53 -4.26
C ALA A 195 13.64 11.49 -5.40
N GLY A 196 12.73 10.52 -5.48
CA GLY A 196 12.74 9.49 -6.50
C GLY A 196 13.92 8.53 -6.43
N LEU A 197 14.60 8.45 -5.28
CA LEU A 197 15.76 7.58 -5.09
C LEU A 197 15.39 6.11 -5.24
N LYS A 198 16.29 5.33 -5.81
CA LYS A 198 16.13 3.88 -6.01
C LYS A 198 17.23 3.14 -5.27
N VAL A 199 16.85 2.06 -4.60
CA VAL A 199 17.84 1.17 -3.98
C VAL A 199 18.61 0.47 -5.09
N PRO A 200 19.95 0.53 -5.08
CA PRO A 200 20.75 -0.30 -5.98
C PRO A 200 20.47 -1.78 -5.68
N VAL A 201 19.92 -2.49 -6.64
CA VAL A 201 19.65 -3.93 -6.51
C VAL A 201 20.75 -4.66 -7.26
N GLU A 202 21.58 -5.37 -6.52
CA GLU A 202 22.55 -6.27 -7.13
C GLU A 202 21.78 -7.42 -7.82
N LYS A 203 22.06 -7.62 -9.11
CA LYS A 203 21.58 -8.81 -9.79
C LYS A 203 22.29 -10.01 -9.13
N LYS A 204 21.51 -10.83 -8.41
CA LYS A 204 22.07 -12.11 -7.95
C LYS A 204 22.61 -12.85 -9.15
N ALA A 205 23.81 -13.43 -9.00
CA ALA A 205 24.36 -14.35 -9.99
C ALA A 205 23.28 -15.39 -10.34
N GLU A 206 23.12 -15.68 -11.62
CA GLU A 206 22.20 -16.73 -12.05
C GLU A 206 22.61 -18.02 -11.35
N MET A 207 21.65 -18.67 -10.70
CA MET A 207 21.93 -19.96 -10.07
C MET A 207 22.31 -20.96 -11.17
N PRO A 208 23.40 -21.74 -10.99
CA PRO A 208 23.79 -22.73 -11.98
C PRO A 208 22.66 -23.76 -12.14
N ILE A 209 22.42 -24.13 -13.39
CA ILE A 209 21.51 -25.23 -13.71
C ILE A 209 22.16 -26.51 -13.18
N PRO A 210 21.47 -27.31 -12.34
CA PRO A 210 22.04 -28.55 -11.82
C PRO A 210 22.40 -29.53 -12.96
N ASP A 211 23.47 -30.27 -12.78
CA ASP A 211 23.96 -31.21 -13.80
C ASP A 211 22.88 -32.21 -14.21
N GLU A 212 22.07 -32.69 -13.26
CA GLU A 212 20.99 -33.63 -13.52
C GLU A 212 19.92 -33.04 -14.46
N LEU A 213 19.64 -31.74 -14.32
CA LEU A 213 18.73 -31.04 -15.22
C LEU A 213 19.35 -30.85 -16.61
N GLN A 214 20.65 -30.59 -16.67
CA GLN A 214 21.36 -30.50 -17.96
C GLN A 214 21.38 -31.84 -18.70
N ILE A 215 21.61 -32.94 -17.98
CA ILE A 215 21.52 -34.31 -18.51
C ILE A 215 20.13 -34.54 -19.09
N LYS A 216 19.08 -34.20 -18.33
CA LYS A 216 17.70 -34.36 -18.79
C LYS A 216 17.39 -33.53 -20.04
N PHE A 217 17.97 -32.35 -20.18
CA PHE A 217 17.83 -31.51 -21.36
C PHE A 217 18.52 -32.13 -22.60
N HIS A 218 19.57 -32.95 -22.41
CA HIS A 218 20.22 -33.68 -23.50
C HIS A 218 19.41 -34.91 -23.92
N GLU A 219 18.76 -35.57 -22.98
CA GLU A 219 17.92 -36.75 -23.22
C GLU A 219 16.56 -36.39 -23.86
N ASP A 220 15.97 -35.25 -23.48
CA ASP A 220 14.63 -34.84 -23.89
C ASP A 220 14.62 -33.39 -24.39
N SER A 221 14.65 -33.23 -25.69
CA SER A 221 14.63 -31.92 -26.35
C SER A 221 13.28 -31.19 -26.20
N ALA A 222 12.16 -31.94 -26.10
CA ALA A 222 10.84 -31.35 -25.89
C ALA A 222 10.74 -30.75 -24.50
N PHE A 223 11.22 -31.48 -23.50
CA PHE A 223 11.32 -30.99 -22.13
C PHE A 223 12.22 -29.75 -22.01
N LYS A 224 13.39 -29.77 -22.65
CA LYS A 224 14.28 -28.60 -22.72
C LYS A 224 13.57 -27.38 -23.29
N ASN A 225 12.90 -27.52 -24.43
CA ASN A 225 12.21 -26.42 -25.08
C ASN A 225 11.06 -25.88 -24.18
N ALA A 226 10.30 -26.76 -23.56
CA ALA A 226 9.24 -26.39 -22.63
C ALA A 226 9.80 -25.62 -21.42
N PHE A 227 10.92 -26.05 -20.84
CA PHE A 227 11.56 -25.36 -19.73
C PHE A 227 11.99 -23.95 -20.11
N TYR A 228 12.65 -23.76 -21.26
CA TYR A 228 13.10 -22.43 -21.71
C TYR A 228 11.95 -21.54 -22.20
N ALA A 229 10.79 -22.10 -22.52
CA ALA A 229 9.57 -21.35 -22.82
C ALA A 229 8.89 -20.79 -21.55
N LEU A 230 9.21 -21.30 -20.36
CA LEU A 230 8.75 -20.75 -19.11
C LEU A 230 9.25 -19.31 -18.90
N THR A 231 8.49 -18.52 -18.16
CA THR A 231 8.97 -17.19 -17.75
C THR A 231 10.26 -17.31 -16.91
N PRO A 232 11.16 -16.31 -16.94
CA PRO A 232 12.41 -16.34 -16.16
C PRO A 232 12.18 -16.57 -14.66
N GLY A 233 11.04 -16.13 -14.12
CA GLY A 233 10.64 -16.37 -12.72
C GLY A 233 10.38 -17.85 -12.45
N ARG A 234 9.60 -18.52 -13.32
CA ARG A 234 9.30 -19.95 -13.21
C ARG A 234 10.56 -20.81 -13.36
N GLN A 235 11.41 -20.49 -14.35
CA GLN A 235 12.71 -21.16 -14.50
C GLN A 235 13.54 -21.09 -13.22
N ARG A 236 13.71 -19.89 -12.64
CA ARG A 236 14.43 -19.69 -11.37
C ARG A 236 13.83 -20.46 -10.21
N GLY A 237 12.48 -20.52 -10.12
CA GLY A 237 11.79 -21.30 -9.08
C GLY A 237 12.15 -22.77 -9.13
N TYR A 238 12.14 -23.39 -10.32
CA TYR A 238 12.54 -24.78 -10.51
C TYR A 238 14.03 -25.01 -10.21
N ILE A 239 14.94 -24.17 -10.74
CA ILE A 239 16.38 -24.28 -10.49
C ILE A 239 16.67 -24.17 -8.99
N PHE A 240 16.01 -23.23 -8.28
CA PHE A 240 16.16 -23.09 -6.83
C PHE A 240 15.72 -24.36 -6.08
N TYR A 241 14.56 -24.90 -6.44
CA TYR A 241 14.01 -26.08 -5.80
C TYR A 241 14.89 -27.32 -6.03
N PHE A 242 15.39 -27.51 -7.25
CA PHE A 242 16.26 -28.63 -7.58
C PHE A 242 17.62 -28.52 -6.87
N ASN A 243 18.25 -27.34 -6.89
CA ASN A 243 19.52 -27.10 -6.19
C ASN A 243 19.41 -27.18 -4.66
N GLY A 244 18.21 -27.02 -4.08
CA GLY A 244 17.97 -27.21 -2.66
C GLY A 244 18.18 -28.66 -2.16
N ALA A 245 18.30 -29.63 -3.07
CA ALA A 245 18.60 -31.01 -2.70
C ALA A 245 20.12 -31.28 -2.72
N LYS A 246 20.64 -31.83 -1.63
CA LYS A 246 22.09 -32.15 -1.52
C LYS A 246 22.51 -33.38 -2.33
N LYS A 247 21.62 -34.39 -2.45
CA LYS A 247 21.90 -35.65 -3.13
C LYS A 247 21.41 -35.62 -4.58
N SER A 248 22.19 -36.19 -5.48
CA SER A 248 21.87 -36.29 -6.93
C SER A 248 20.56 -37.03 -7.16
N GLU A 249 20.33 -38.18 -6.50
CA GLU A 249 19.12 -38.98 -6.65
C GLU A 249 17.87 -38.15 -6.27
N THR A 250 17.99 -37.30 -5.25
CA THR A 250 16.88 -36.42 -4.83
C THR A 250 16.61 -35.33 -5.87
N ARG A 251 17.66 -34.81 -6.52
CA ARG A 251 17.48 -33.84 -7.61
C ARG A 251 16.81 -34.48 -8.81
N ILE A 252 17.23 -35.67 -9.20
CA ILE A 252 16.60 -36.44 -10.30
C ILE A 252 15.12 -36.65 -10.00
N SER A 253 14.78 -37.19 -8.83
CA SER A 253 13.39 -37.43 -8.42
C SER A 253 12.54 -36.15 -8.40
N ARG A 254 13.13 -35.01 -8.00
CA ARG A 254 12.44 -33.71 -8.04
C ARG A 254 12.21 -33.25 -9.49
N ILE A 255 13.17 -33.44 -10.38
CA ILE A 255 13.04 -33.07 -11.80
C ILE A 255 11.92 -33.91 -12.42
N GLU A 256 11.97 -35.24 -12.27
CA GLU A 256 10.96 -36.16 -12.79
C GLU A 256 9.55 -35.82 -12.29
N LYS A 257 9.40 -35.54 -11.01
CA LYS A 257 8.12 -35.15 -10.39
C LYS A 257 7.49 -33.92 -11.07
N TYR A 258 8.29 -32.98 -11.54
CA TYR A 258 7.79 -31.72 -12.08
C TYR A 258 7.85 -31.63 -13.62
N MET A 259 8.26 -32.71 -14.31
CA MET A 259 8.34 -32.72 -15.78
C MET A 259 7.00 -32.37 -16.43
N ASP A 260 5.92 -32.98 -15.99
CA ASP A 260 4.58 -32.74 -16.56
C ASP A 260 4.15 -31.28 -16.39
N LYS A 261 4.38 -30.66 -15.23
CA LYS A 261 4.09 -29.24 -15.01
C LYS A 261 4.88 -28.35 -15.95
N ILE A 262 6.17 -28.63 -16.14
CA ILE A 262 7.05 -27.89 -17.05
C ILE A 262 6.58 -28.02 -18.49
N LEU A 263 6.23 -29.22 -18.94
CA LEU A 263 5.71 -29.48 -20.27
C LEU A 263 4.41 -28.73 -20.56
N HIS A 264 3.58 -28.51 -19.54
CA HIS A 264 2.35 -27.72 -19.63
C HIS A 264 2.56 -26.22 -19.39
N GLY A 265 3.80 -25.74 -19.26
CA GLY A 265 4.12 -24.31 -19.07
C GLY A 265 3.79 -23.76 -17.69
N LEU A 266 3.56 -24.61 -16.70
CA LEU A 266 3.20 -24.25 -15.33
C LEU A 266 4.43 -23.96 -14.47
N GLY A 267 4.25 -23.17 -13.43
CA GLY A 267 5.23 -22.93 -12.37
C GLY A 267 5.16 -24.00 -11.28
N ILE A 268 6.10 -23.93 -10.33
CA ILE A 268 6.19 -24.92 -9.25
C ILE A 268 4.98 -24.88 -8.30
N ASP A 269 4.39 -23.70 -8.12
CA ASP A 269 3.28 -23.42 -7.19
C ASP A 269 1.91 -23.30 -7.91
N ASP A 270 1.88 -23.44 -9.24
CA ASP A 270 0.65 -23.35 -10.04
C ASP A 270 -0.26 -24.58 -9.89
#